data_08d896fb88ba74a650be93c7dfcc490c
#
_entry.id   08d896fb88ba74a650be93c7dfcc490c
#
_cell.length_a   1.000
_cell.length_b   1.000
_cell.length_c   1.000
_cell.angle_alpha   90.00
_cell.angle_beta   90.00
_cell.angle_gamma   90.00
#
_symmetry.space_group_name_H-M   'P 1'
#
loop_
_entity.id
_entity.type
_entity.pdbx_description
1 polymer ?
#
loop_
_entity_poly.entity_id
_entity_poly.type
_entity_poly.pdbx_seq_one_letter_code
_entity_poly.pdbx_strand_id
1 'polypeptide(L)'
;MRKKGIPFVERLPSEPKFRDTVRPTSGSHRIPQLLTPDGQVIQDSVEILDHLEAKFPAIPAIPDTPAQRTFVHLMELLCSEGLLTLAWQHRWLFEENLSFVKKDFGRSFRPQGSDDELEKYGNLIADRMMSYGLPPTSEAIRAELDRQYLAVLRL
;
A
#
# COMPACT_ATOMS: atom_id res chain seq x y z
N MET A 1 10.99 -9.93 1.08
CA MET A 1 12.41 -9.87 1.46
C MET A 1 12.70 -10.71 2.72
N ARG A 2 12.06 -10.45 3.88
CA ARG A 2 12.34 -11.21 5.13
C ARG A 2 12.24 -12.73 4.96
N LYS A 3 11.16 -13.23 4.34
CA LYS A 3 10.99 -14.67 4.05
C LYS A 3 12.17 -15.27 3.26
N LYS A 4 12.74 -14.52 2.33
CA LYS A 4 13.84 -14.97 1.47
C LYS A 4 15.24 -14.73 2.09
N GLY A 5 15.34 -14.18 3.30
CA GLY A 5 16.61 -13.84 3.94
C GLY A 5 17.38 -12.72 3.23
N ILE A 6 16.72 -11.91 2.41
CA ILE A 6 17.36 -10.81 1.68
C ILE A 6 17.55 -9.64 2.63
N PRO A 7 18.79 -9.16 2.84
CA PRO A 7 19.03 -7.96 3.62
C PRO A 7 18.47 -6.73 2.92
N PHE A 8 17.82 -5.85 3.65
CA PHE A 8 17.26 -4.61 3.13
C PHE A 8 17.21 -3.52 4.18
N VAL A 9 17.14 -2.28 3.73
CA VAL A 9 16.92 -1.09 4.57
C VAL A 9 15.57 -0.50 4.21
N GLU A 10 14.69 -0.37 5.18
CA GLU A 10 13.39 0.28 5.03
C GLU A 10 13.56 1.80 5.23
N ARG A 11 13.00 2.61 4.35
CA ARG A 11 13.12 4.05 4.36
C ARG A 11 11.76 4.73 4.23
N LEU A 12 11.61 5.86 4.89
CA LEU A 12 10.39 6.65 4.79
C LEU A 12 10.35 7.51 3.52
N PRO A 13 9.15 7.80 2.99
CA PRO A 13 8.99 8.70 1.84
C PRO A 13 9.49 10.13 2.10
N SER A 14 9.59 10.54 3.36
CA SER A 14 10.14 11.85 3.78
C SER A 14 11.66 11.95 3.68
N GLU A 15 12.37 10.82 3.54
CA GLU A 15 13.83 10.83 3.48
C GLU A 15 14.35 11.38 2.15
N PRO A 16 15.52 12.09 2.16
CA PRO A 16 16.10 12.67 0.96
C PRO A 16 16.30 11.66 -0.17
N LYS A 17 16.69 10.43 0.14
CA LYS A 17 16.93 9.37 -0.86
C LYS A 17 15.67 9.07 -1.70
N PHE A 18 14.50 9.07 -1.08
CA PHE A 18 13.25 8.88 -1.82
C PHE A 18 12.96 10.07 -2.73
N ARG A 19 13.05 11.30 -2.19
CA ARG A 19 12.76 12.54 -2.92
C ARG A 19 13.72 12.79 -4.07
N ASP A 20 15.02 12.57 -3.84
CA ASP A 20 16.07 13.03 -4.72
C ASP A 20 16.55 11.96 -5.71
N THR A 21 16.24 10.69 -5.45
CA THR A 21 16.65 9.56 -6.31
C THR A 21 15.47 8.72 -6.76
N VAL A 22 14.74 8.14 -5.81
CA VAL A 22 13.74 7.09 -6.12
C VAL A 22 12.57 7.66 -6.91
N ARG A 23 11.97 8.73 -6.40
CA ARG A 23 10.82 9.40 -7.03
C ARG A 23 11.12 9.96 -8.42
N PRO A 24 12.24 10.66 -8.68
CA PRO A 24 12.58 11.14 -10.03
C PRO A 24 12.80 9.98 -11.02
N THR A 25 13.40 8.88 -10.57
CA THR A 25 13.68 7.72 -11.42
C THR A 25 12.41 6.97 -11.80
N SER A 26 11.48 6.77 -10.85
CA SER A 26 10.20 6.08 -11.12
C SER A 26 9.13 6.98 -11.75
N GLY A 27 9.29 8.30 -11.68
CA GLY A 27 8.23 9.24 -12.04
C GLY A 27 7.01 9.21 -11.11
N SER A 28 7.08 8.50 -9.97
CA SER A 28 5.96 8.24 -9.08
C SER A 28 6.28 8.53 -7.62
N HIS A 29 5.25 8.94 -6.87
CA HIS A 29 5.32 9.04 -5.41
C HIS A 29 4.55 7.88 -4.72
N ARG A 30 4.02 6.94 -5.49
CA ARG A 30 3.35 5.75 -4.94
C ARG A 30 4.36 4.82 -4.29
N ILE A 31 3.97 4.18 -3.21
CA ILE A 31 4.75 3.19 -2.45
C ILE A 31 3.97 1.88 -2.37
N PRO A 32 4.64 0.73 -2.27
CA PRO A 32 6.09 0.55 -2.09
C PRO A 32 6.91 0.78 -3.37
N GLN A 33 8.20 1.12 -3.19
CA GLN A 33 9.20 1.15 -4.25
C GLN A 33 10.48 0.44 -3.78
N LEU A 34 11.10 -0.30 -4.65
CA LEU A 34 12.36 -0.99 -4.39
C LEU A 34 13.47 -0.32 -5.18
N LEU A 35 14.51 0.17 -4.47
CA LEU A 35 15.77 0.56 -5.08
C LEU A 35 16.76 -0.59 -4.92
N THR A 36 17.22 -1.14 -6.03
CA THR A 36 18.20 -2.22 -6.06
C THR A 36 19.64 -1.68 -5.88
N PRO A 37 20.64 -2.52 -5.52
CA PRO A 37 22.03 -2.06 -5.38
C PRO A 37 22.64 -1.52 -6.67
N ASP A 38 22.20 -1.98 -7.82
CA ASP A 38 22.61 -1.52 -9.15
C ASP A 38 21.87 -0.26 -9.63
N GLY A 39 21.00 0.31 -8.78
CA GLY A 39 20.34 1.59 -9.04
C GLY A 39 19.00 1.50 -9.77
N GLN A 40 18.50 0.31 -10.08
CA GLN A 40 17.17 0.14 -10.65
C GLN A 40 16.10 0.51 -9.62
N VAL A 41 15.05 1.21 -10.03
CA VAL A 41 13.86 1.47 -9.21
C VAL A 41 12.70 0.66 -9.79
N ILE A 42 12.10 -0.18 -8.94
CA ILE A 42 10.93 -0.99 -9.26
C ILE A 42 9.78 -0.48 -8.40
N GLN A 43 8.70 -0.12 -9.05
CA GLN A 43 7.50 0.40 -8.39
C GLN A 43 6.35 -0.58 -8.61
N ASP A 44 5.50 -0.70 -7.62
CA ASP A 44 4.41 -1.65 -7.47
C ASP A 44 4.80 -2.94 -6.74
N SER A 45 3.90 -3.42 -5.88
CA SER A 45 4.15 -4.59 -5.04
C SER A 45 4.23 -5.89 -5.83
N VAL A 46 3.45 -6.02 -6.91
CA VAL A 46 3.46 -7.21 -7.78
C VAL A 46 4.77 -7.27 -8.55
N GLU A 47 5.16 -6.16 -9.19
CA GLU A 47 6.43 -6.05 -9.93
C GLU A 47 7.65 -6.30 -9.02
N ILE A 48 7.61 -5.78 -7.78
CA ILE A 48 8.67 -6.04 -6.79
C ILE A 48 8.71 -7.53 -6.44
N LEU A 49 7.56 -8.17 -6.25
CA LEU A 49 7.47 -9.59 -5.91
C LEU A 49 8.03 -10.45 -7.05
N ASP A 50 7.61 -10.20 -8.28
CA ASP A 50 8.09 -10.92 -9.47
C ASP A 50 9.60 -10.78 -9.66
N HIS A 51 10.12 -9.56 -9.50
CA HIS A 51 11.56 -9.32 -9.54
C HIS A 51 12.31 -10.13 -8.47
N LEU A 52 11.79 -10.16 -7.24
CA LEU A 52 12.41 -10.91 -6.15
C LEU A 52 12.28 -12.43 -6.31
N GLU A 53 11.19 -12.93 -6.90
CA GLU A 53 11.05 -14.34 -7.26
C GLU A 53 12.08 -14.75 -8.32
N ALA A 54 12.23 -13.96 -9.37
CA ALA A 54 13.18 -14.23 -10.43
C ALA A 54 14.65 -14.16 -9.95
N LYS A 55 14.98 -13.18 -9.12
CA LYS A 55 16.36 -12.93 -8.68
C LYS A 55 16.80 -13.84 -7.51
N PHE A 56 15.86 -14.29 -6.66
CA PHE A 56 16.13 -15.09 -5.46
C PHE A 56 15.21 -16.32 -5.41
N PRO A 57 15.37 -17.29 -6.31
CA PRO A 57 14.45 -18.44 -6.43
C PRO A 57 14.59 -19.50 -5.32
N ALA A 58 15.66 -19.47 -4.53
CA ALA A 58 15.97 -20.53 -3.55
C ALA A 58 14.87 -20.72 -2.49
N ILE A 59 14.17 -19.67 -2.12
CA ILE A 59 13.04 -19.71 -1.17
C ILE A 59 11.84 -19.06 -1.85
N PRO A 60 11.03 -19.82 -2.60
CA PRO A 60 9.91 -19.25 -3.35
C PRO A 60 8.81 -18.71 -2.42
N ALA A 61 8.24 -17.56 -2.77
CA ALA A 61 7.04 -17.02 -2.13
C ALA A 61 5.78 -17.45 -2.89
N ILE A 62 5.91 -17.68 -4.20
CA ILE A 62 4.85 -18.14 -5.10
C ILE A 62 5.01 -19.65 -5.31
N PRO A 63 3.94 -20.45 -5.16
CA PRO A 63 3.99 -21.89 -5.39
C PRO A 63 4.30 -22.27 -6.85
N ASP A 64 4.87 -23.46 -7.07
CA ASP A 64 5.26 -23.92 -8.41
C ASP A 64 4.12 -24.52 -9.23
N THR A 65 3.08 -25.08 -8.56
CA THR A 65 1.99 -25.72 -9.31
C THR A 65 1.09 -24.69 -9.98
N PRO A 66 0.68 -24.90 -11.25
CA PRO A 66 -0.15 -23.96 -11.99
C PRO A 66 -1.44 -23.55 -11.26
N ALA A 67 -2.14 -24.50 -10.65
CA ALA A 67 -3.37 -24.24 -9.93
C ALA A 67 -3.14 -23.32 -8.72
N GLN A 68 -2.09 -23.57 -7.93
CA GLN A 68 -1.76 -22.73 -6.78
C GLN A 68 -1.28 -21.34 -7.20
N ARG A 69 -0.50 -21.23 -8.28
CA ARG A 69 -0.09 -19.93 -8.85
C ARG A 69 -1.31 -19.12 -9.28
N THR A 70 -2.23 -19.76 -10.01
CA THR A 70 -3.48 -19.09 -10.42
C THR A 70 -4.25 -18.59 -9.20
N PHE A 71 -4.37 -19.40 -8.15
CA PHE A 71 -5.04 -18.98 -6.93
C PHE A 71 -4.34 -17.78 -6.26
N VAL A 72 -3.00 -17.79 -6.18
CA VAL A 72 -2.24 -16.65 -5.64
C VAL A 72 -2.51 -15.37 -6.42
N HIS A 73 -2.46 -15.42 -7.76
CA HIS A 73 -2.73 -14.24 -8.58
C HIS A 73 -4.19 -13.75 -8.49
N LEU A 74 -5.16 -14.66 -8.33
CA LEU A 74 -6.54 -14.27 -8.05
C LEU A 74 -6.68 -13.58 -6.68
N MET A 75 -5.95 -14.05 -5.67
CA MET A 75 -5.93 -13.41 -4.35
C MET A 75 -5.20 -12.06 -4.38
N GLU A 76 -4.12 -11.92 -5.14
CA GLU A 76 -3.45 -10.64 -5.38
C GLU A 76 -4.40 -9.64 -6.01
N LEU A 77 -5.11 -10.02 -7.07
CA LEU A 77 -6.11 -9.19 -7.72
C LEU A 77 -7.23 -8.79 -6.75
N LEU A 78 -7.77 -9.72 -5.99
CA LEU A 78 -8.78 -9.45 -4.98
C LEU A 78 -8.28 -8.44 -3.93
N CYS A 79 -7.07 -8.64 -3.41
CA CYS A 79 -6.52 -7.77 -2.37
C CYS A 79 -6.15 -6.38 -2.90
N SER A 80 -5.60 -6.30 -4.12
CA SER A 80 -5.12 -5.04 -4.69
C SER A 80 -6.24 -4.15 -5.23
N GLU A 81 -7.28 -4.77 -5.83
CA GLU A 81 -8.36 -4.05 -6.50
C GLU A 81 -9.70 -4.24 -5.79
N GLY A 82 -10.07 -5.49 -5.49
CA GLY A 82 -11.38 -5.81 -4.92
C GLY A 82 -11.59 -5.25 -3.51
N LEU A 83 -10.58 -5.32 -2.64
CA LEU A 83 -10.66 -4.85 -1.26
C LEU A 83 -10.21 -3.39 -1.08
N LEU A 84 -9.77 -2.72 -2.13
CA LEU A 84 -9.28 -1.35 -2.05
C LEU A 84 -10.36 -0.39 -1.53
N THR A 85 -11.57 -0.46 -2.08
CA THR A 85 -12.69 0.38 -1.68
C THR A 85 -13.07 0.18 -0.21
N LEU A 86 -13.02 -1.07 0.27
CA LEU A 86 -13.23 -1.39 1.67
C LEU A 86 -12.14 -0.76 2.57
N ALA A 87 -10.87 -0.89 2.19
CA ALA A 87 -9.76 -0.29 2.93
C ALA A 87 -9.90 1.24 3.01
N TRP A 88 -10.38 1.87 1.94
CA TRP A 88 -10.63 3.30 1.90
C TRP A 88 -11.83 3.70 2.76
N GLN A 89 -12.90 2.91 2.78
CA GLN A 89 -14.05 3.08 3.65
C GLN A 89 -13.61 3.14 5.12
N HIS A 90 -12.94 2.09 5.60
CA HIS A 90 -12.55 2.00 7.00
C HIS A 90 -11.49 3.02 7.41
N ARG A 91 -10.71 3.49 6.48
CA ARG A 91 -9.66 4.50 6.74
C ARG A 91 -10.21 5.93 6.79
N TRP A 92 -11.13 6.29 5.88
CA TRP A 92 -11.45 7.69 5.64
C TRP A 92 -12.89 8.11 5.94
N LEU A 93 -13.80 7.17 6.24
CA LEU A 93 -15.23 7.49 6.43
C LEU A 93 -15.73 7.34 7.87
N PHE A 94 -14.91 6.87 8.81
CA PHE A 94 -15.28 6.73 10.21
C PHE A 94 -14.64 7.85 11.03
N GLU A 95 -15.47 8.72 11.63
CA GLU A 95 -15.00 9.89 12.40
C GLU A 95 -14.06 9.52 13.54
N GLU A 96 -14.32 8.41 14.23
CA GLU A 96 -13.50 7.90 15.32
C GLU A 96 -12.06 7.58 14.89
N ASN A 97 -11.83 7.28 13.62
CA ASN A 97 -10.52 6.93 13.08
C ASN A 97 -9.80 8.13 12.43
N LEU A 98 -10.55 9.14 11.98
CA LEU A 98 -10.01 10.19 11.12
C LEU A 98 -8.85 10.96 11.73
N SER A 99 -8.92 11.33 13.00
CA SER A 99 -7.83 12.08 13.65
C SER A 99 -6.55 11.26 13.69
N PHE A 100 -6.64 9.99 14.08
CA PHE A 100 -5.49 9.07 14.07
C PHE A 100 -4.91 8.89 12.68
N VAL A 101 -5.75 8.57 11.69
CA VAL A 101 -5.33 8.31 10.31
C VAL A 101 -4.66 9.53 9.70
N LYS A 102 -5.23 10.72 9.87
CA LYS A 102 -4.65 11.97 9.36
C LYS A 102 -3.27 12.23 9.94
N LYS A 103 -3.11 12.11 11.26
CA LYS A 103 -1.81 12.28 11.92
C LYS A 103 -0.80 11.23 11.50
N ASP A 104 -1.21 9.98 11.34
CA ASP A 104 -0.33 8.90 10.90
C ASP A 104 0.19 9.11 9.47
N PHE A 105 -0.69 9.48 8.54
CA PHE A 105 -0.26 9.91 7.20
C PHE A 105 0.61 11.15 7.23
N GLY A 106 0.28 12.12 8.08
CA GLY A 106 1.10 13.32 8.28
C GLY A 106 2.54 12.99 8.70
N ARG A 107 2.72 12.02 9.60
CA ARG A 107 4.05 11.55 10.04
C ARG A 107 4.89 10.98 8.91
N SER A 108 4.28 10.37 7.90
CA SER A 108 5.00 9.87 6.73
C SER A 108 5.72 10.99 5.96
N PHE A 109 5.24 12.24 6.06
CA PHE A 109 5.81 13.42 5.41
C PHE A 109 6.57 14.33 6.37
N ARG A 110 6.17 14.36 7.62
CA ARG A 110 6.73 15.20 8.69
C ARG A 110 6.93 14.38 9.97
N PRO A 111 7.92 13.47 10.04
CA PRO A 111 8.10 12.58 11.20
C PRO A 111 8.26 13.30 12.54
N GLN A 112 8.78 14.54 12.52
CA GLN A 112 9.03 15.39 13.68
C GLN A 112 8.06 16.58 13.76
N GLY A 113 6.98 16.56 12.97
CA GLY A 113 5.99 17.64 12.95
C GLY A 113 5.18 17.73 14.23
N SER A 114 4.74 18.96 14.56
CA SER A 114 3.72 19.17 15.60
C SER A 114 2.39 18.52 15.20
N ASP A 115 1.49 18.30 16.16
CA ASP A 115 0.17 17.74 15.89
C ASP A 115 -0.60 18.52 14.81
N ASP A 116 -0.52 19.86 14.84
CA ASP A 116 -1.16 20.72 13.85
C ASP A 116 -0.57 20.55 12.44
N GLU A 117 0.76 20.41 12.35
CA GLU A 117 1.42 20.13 11.07
C GLU A 117 1.04 18.74 10.53
N LEU A 118 1.00 17.74 11.40
CA LEU A 118 0.59 16.38 11.03
C LEU A 118 -0.84 16.36 10.52
N GLU A 119 -1.75 17.04 11.20
CA GLU A 119 -3.16 17.13 10.79
C GLU A 119 -3.33 17.90 9.50
N LYS A 120 -2.59 19.00 9.31
CA LYS A 120 -2.58 19.75 8.04
C LYS A 120 -2.18 18.88 6.85
N TYR A 121 -1.07 18.12 6.97
CA TYR A 121 -0.65 17.21 5.91
C TYR A 121 -1.63 16.05 5.74
N GLY A 122 -2.19 15.53 6.83
CA GLY A 122 -3.22 14.51 6.81
C GLY A 122 -4.48 14.95 6.08
N ASN A 123 -4.92 16.19 6.27
CA ASN A 123 -6.06 16.76 5.54
C ASN A 123 -5.79 16.83 4.04
N LEU A 124 -4.60 17.28 3.61
CA LEU A 124 -4.23 17.29 2.19
C LEU A 124 -4.31 15.89 1.55
N ILE A 125 -3.90 14.86 2.31
CA ILE A 125 -3.99 13.48 1.83
C ILE A 125 -5.45 13.02 1.79
N ALA A 126 -6.23 13.28 2.84
CA ALA A 126 -7.65 12.92 2.90
C ALA A 126 -8.43 13.52 1.73
N ASP A 127 -8.27 14.82 1.48
CA ASP A 127 -8.92 15.54 0.37
C ASP A 127 -8.56 14.93 -0.99
N ARG A 128 -7.28 14.59 -1.16
CA ARG A 128 -6.81 13.94 -2.38
C ARG A 128 -7.39 12.55 -2.54
N MET A 129 -7.48 11.77 -1.46
CA MET A 129 -8.07 10.44 -1.49
C MET A 129 -9.57 10.50 -1.81
N MET A 130 -10.29 11.44 -1.22
CA MET A 130 -11.71 11.66 -1.50
C MET A 130 -11.95 12.09 -2.95
N SER A 131 -11.04 12.89 -3.54
CA SER A 131 -11.15 13.34 -4.93
C SER A 131 -11.07 12.22 -5.97
N TYR A 132 -10.52 11.06 -5.62
CA TYR A 132 -10.53 9.88 -6.50
C TYR A 132 -11.88 9.17 -6.57
N GLY A 133 -12.86 9.53 -5.72
CA GLY A 133 -14.20 8.95 -5.72
C GLY A 133 -14.27 7.48 -5.30
N LEU A 134 -13.20 6.95 -4.71
CA LEU A 134 -13.13 5.56 -4.29
C LEU A 134 -13.89 5.24 -3.01
N PRO A 135 -13.93 6.12 -1.98
CA PRO A 135 -14.74 5.84 -0.79
C PRO A 135 -16.22 5.83 -1.14
N PRO A 136 -16.97 4.77 -0.80
CA PRO A 136 -18.40 4.70 -1.11
C PRO A 136 -19.18 5.67 -0.22
N THR A 137 -20.00 6.51 -0.83
CA THR A 137 -20.84 7.50 -0.12
C THR A 137 -22.15 6.90 0.37
N SER A 138 -22.64 5.85 -0.30
CA SER A 138 -23.90 5.16 0.05
C SER A 138 -23.70 4.20 1.23
N GLU A 139 -24.53 4.33 2.27
CA GLU A 139 -24.53 3.44 3.42
C GLU A 139 -24.82 1.98 3.02
N ALA A 140 -25.74 1.78 2.07
CA ALA A 140 -26.08 0.46 1.55
C ALA A 140 -24.87 -0.20 0.87
N ILE A 141 -24.08 0.54 0.11
CA ILE A 141 -22.84 0.03 -0.52
C ILE A 141 -21.82 -0.31 0.56
N ARG A 142 -21.66 0.53 1.58
CA ARG A 142 -20.73 0.28 2.68
C ARG A 142 -21.08 -1.02 3.44
N ALA A 143 -22.35 -1.18 3.79
CA ALA A 143 -22.82 -2.40 4.46
C ALA A 143 -22.61 -3.66 3.61
N GLU A 144 -22.81 -3.58 2.30
CA GLU A 144 -22.57 -4.70 1.39
C GLU A 144 -21.07 -5.04 1.28
N LEU A 145 -20.17 -4.04 1.23
CA LEU A 145 -18.72 -4.25 1.24
C LEU A 145 -18.26 -4.94 2.54
N ASP A 146 -18.78 -4.51 3.68
CA ASP A 146 -18.47 -5.14 4.97
C ASP A 146 -18.96 -6.58 5.01
N ARG A 147 -20.16 -6.86 4.48
CA ARG A 147 -20.69 -8.22 4.36
C ARG A 147 -19.81 -9.12 3.48
N GLN A 148 -19.35 -8.61 2.34
CA GLN A 148 -18.46 -9.34 1.43
C GLN A 148 -17.10 -9.62 2.09
N TYR A 149 -16.53 -8.65 2.77
CA TYR A 149 -15.28 -8.80 3.50
C TYR A 149 -15.38 -9.87 4.59
N LEU A 150 -16.45 -9.85 5.39
CA LEU A 150 -16.68 -10.86 6.40
C LEU A 150 -16.86 -12.25 5.80
N ALA A 151 -17.42 -12.36 4.59
CA ALA A 151 -17.50 -13.63 3.88
C ALA A 151 -16.12 -14.15 3.47
N VAL A 152 -15.23 -13.28 2.97
CA VAL A 152 -13.83 -13.63 2.63
C VAL A 152 -13.05 -14.10 3.87
N LEU A 153 -13.26 -13.48 5.03
CA LEU A 153 -12.58 -13.87 6.27
C LEU A 153 -13.01 -15.23 6.82
N ARG A 154 -14.10 -15.82 6.31
CA ARG A 154 -14.62 -17.14 6.73
C ARG A 154 -14.19 -18.29 5.82
N LEU A 155 -13.47 -17.97 4.74
CA LEU A 155 -12.89 -18.98 3.84
C LEU A 155 -11.64 -19.62 4.45
#